data_e1170c21c5bb31eb0119ff28be8383a8
#
_entry.id   e1170c21c5bb31eb0119ff28be8383a8
#
_cell.length_a   1.000
_cell.length_b   1.000
_cell.length_c   1.000
_cell.angle_alpha   90.00
_cell.angle_beta   90.00
_cell.angle_gamma   90.00
#
_symmetry.space_group_name_H-M   'P 1'
#
loop_
_entity.id
_entity.type
_entity.pdbx_description
1 polymer ?
#
loop_
_entity_poly.entity_id
_entity_poly.type
_entity_poly.pdbx_seq_one_letter_code
_entity_poly.pdbx_strand_id
1 'polypeptide(L)'
;MLLDKIEKANDIKKIDKSDYGELAEEIRQFLIQKISVTGGHLGSNLGAVELTMALHLALNLPEDKIIWDVGHQSYTHKILTGRKDGFDVLRQFHGMSGFPKRKESSYDAFDTGHSSTSISAGLGLVKARDLKGEKTTIVSVIGDGSLTGGMAYEALNNAAKLETNFIVILNDNNMSISENVGGVSKYLNNIRTATGYLDLKEGIYNALTVSYTHLRAHETVLDL
;
A
#
# COMPACT_ATOMS: atom_id res chain seq x y z
N MET A 1 -12.83 6.85 -19.75
CA MET A 1 -11.62 6.64 -18.94
C MET A 1 -11.65 5.23 -18.37
N LEU A 2 -10.47 4.61 -18.18
CA LEU A 2 -10.39 3.27 -17.56
C LEU A 2 -10.89 3.31 -16.10
N LEU A 3 -10.58 4.41 -15.42
CA LEU A 3 -11.01 4.63 -14.04
C LEU A 3 -12.54 4.64 -13.87
N ASP A 4 -13.30 4.94 -14.90
CA ASP A 4 -14.78 4.90 -14.86
C ASP A 4 -15.35 3.47 -14.87
N LYS A 5 -14.53 2.48 -15.24
CA LYS A 5 -14.87 1.07 -15.17
C LYS A 5 -14.73 0.47 -13.75
N ILE A 6 -14.21 1.25 -12.80
CA ILE A 6 -13.97 0.83 -11.42
C ILE A 6 -15.10 1.36 -10.53
N GLU A 7 -16.09 0.53 -10.24
CA GLU A 7 -17.25 0.87 -9.40
C GLU A 7 -17.18 0.22 -8.01
N LYS A 8 -16.44 -0.87 -7.88
CA LYS A 8 -16.28 -1.63 -6.63
C LYS A 8 -14.96 -2.42 -6.60
N ALA A 9 -14.64 -2.98 -5.43
CA ALA A 9 -13.48 -3.85 -5.31
C ALA A 9 -13.50 -5.00 -6.34
N ASN A 10 -12.33 -5.43 -6.75
CA ASN A 10 -12.06 -6.46 -7.75
C ASN A 10 -12.39 -6.08 -9.20
N ASP A 11 -13.00 -4.91 -9.48
CA ASP A 11 -13.25 -4.50 -10.88
C ASP A 11 -11.94 -4.25 -11.67
N ILE A 12 -10.85 -3.87 -11.00
CA ILE A 12 -9.53 -3.76 -11.63
C ILE A 12 -9.09 -5.04 -12.34
N LYS A 13 -9.54 -6.21 -11.88
CA LYS A 13 -9.24 -7.51 -12.50
C LYS A 13 -9.88 -7.72 -13.86
N LYS A 14 -10.83 -6.86 -14.24
CA LYS A 14 -11.49 -6.87 -15.54
C LYS A 14 -10.81 -5.96 -16.55
N ILE A 15 -9.82 -5.18 -16.13
CA ILE A 15 -9.02 -4.31 -16.98
C ILE A 15 -7.93 -5.15 -17.65
N ASP A 16 -7.71 -4.93 -18.93
CA ASP A 16 -6.63 -5.59 -19.64
C ASP A 16 -5.26 -5.20 -19.09
N LYS A 17 -4.35 -6.16 -19.04
CA LYS A 17 -3.00 -5.96 -18.50
C LYS A 17 -2.23 -4.89 -19.27
N SER A 18 -2.45 -4.76 -20.56
CA SER A 18 -1.87 -3.69 -21.40
C SER A 18 -2.26 -2.29 -20.95
N ASP A 19 -3.39 -2.15 -20.25
CA ASP A 19 -3.98 -0.87 -19.87
C ASP A 19 -3.61 -0.46 -18.42
N TYR A 20 -2.86 -1.30 -17.69
CA TYR A 20 -2.51 -0.99 -16.29
C TYR A 20 -1.68 0.27 -16.14
N GLY A 21 -0.77 0.55 -17.10
CA GLY A 21 0.01 1.79 -17.11
C GLY A 21 -0.85 3.03 -17.29
N GLU A 22 -1.82 2.97 -18.22
CA GLU A 22 -2.77 4.05 -18.44
C GLU A 22 -3.68 4.26 -17.23
N LEU A 23 -4.18 3.18 -16.62
CA LEU A 23 -5.00 3.25 -15.40
C LEU A 23 -4.21 3.88 -14.25
N ALA A 24 -2.94 3.52 -14.07
CA ALA A 24 -2.10 4.11 -13.03
C ALA A 24 -1.94 5.63 -13.22
N GLU A 25 -1.76 6.07 -14.45
CA GLU A 25 -1.67 7.49 -14.76
C GLU A 25 -3.02 8.22 -14.57
N GLU A 26 -4.14 7.63 -14.98
CA GLU A 26 -5.47 8.18 -14.71
C GLU A 26 -5.71 8.36 -13.20
N ILE A 27 -5.30 7.37 -12.38
CA ILE A 27 -5.38 7.47 -10.91
C ILE A 27 -4.52 8.62 -10.39
N ARG A 28 -3.29 8.79 -10.87
CA ARG A 28 -2.40 9.89 -10.47
C ARG A 28 -3.00 11.25 -10.80
N GLN A 29 -3.47 11.43 -12.02
CA GLN A 29 -4.08 12.68 -12.46
C GLN A 29 -5.34 13.01 -11.64
N PHE A 30 -6.17 12.01 -11.36
CA PHE A 30 -7.32 12.14 -10.48
C PHE A 30 -6.91 12.60 -9.07
N LEU A 31 -5.91 11.97 -8.48
CA LEU A 31 -5.41 12.32 -7.15
C LEU A 31 -4.84 13.74 -7.12
N ILE A 32 -4.04 14.14 -8.10
CA ILE A 32 -3.49 15.50 -8.21
C ILE A 32 -4.63 16.50 -8.28
N GLN A 33 -5.61 16.29 -9.15
CA GLN A 33 -6.74 17.20 -9.34
C GLN A 33 -7.58 17.34 -8.07
N LYS A 34 -7.93 16.25 -7.42
CA LYS A 34 -8.81 16.26 -6.24
C LYS A 34 -8.11 16.79 -4.99
N ILE A 35 -6.89 16.34 -4.73
CA ILE A 35 -6.15 16.73 -3.53
C ILE A 35 -5.67 18.19 -3.60
N SER A 36 -5.43 18.73 -4.79
CA SER A 36 -5.12 20.18 -4.94
C SER A 36 -6.24 21.07 -4.43
N VAL A 37 -7.48 20.59 -4.41
CA VAL A 37 -8.66 21.32 -3.94
C VAL A 37 -8.99 20.99 -2.48
N THR A 38 -9.05 19.71 -2.14
CA THR A 38 -9.50 19.25 -0.82
C THR A 38 -8.38 19.20 0.23
N GLY A 39 -7.13 19.22 -0.21
CA GLY A 39 -5.98 18.94 0.63
C GLY A 39 -5.84 17.45 0.96
N GLY A 40 -4.67 17.02 1.39
CA GLY A 40 -4.41 15.63 1.72
C GLY A 40 -2.94 15.24 1.55
N HIS A 41 -2.66 13.96 1.63
CA HIS A 41 -1.31 13.40 1.53
C HIS A 41 -1.00 13.02 0.08
N LEU A 42 -0.60 13.98 -0.77
CA LEU A 42 -0.41 13.74 -2.20
C LEU A 42 0.81 12.82 -2.46
N GLY A 43 1.99 13.18 -1.99
CA GLY A 43 3.24 12.47 -2.30
C GLY A 43 3.21 10.99 -1.93
N SER A 44 2.76 10.65 -0.71
CA SER A 44 2.65 9.28 -0.24
C SER A 44 1.64 8.43 -1.03
N ASN A 45 0.62 9.06 -1.61
CA ASN A 45 -0.36 8.36 -2.45
C ASN A 45 0.14 8.15 -3.87
N LEU A 46 0.81 9.13 -4.46
CA LEU A 46 1.39 8.99 -5.81
C LEU A 46 2.45 7.86 -5.85
N GLY A 47 3.25 7.72 -4.79
CA GLY A 47 4.25 6.66 -4.68
C GLY A 47 3.69 5.26 -4.40
N ALA A 48 2.40 5.13 -4.05
CA ALA A 48 1.77 3.85 -3.70
C ALA A 48 0.73 3.37 -4.73
N VAL A 49 0.61 4.00 -5.90
CA VAL A 49 -0.40 3.67 -6.91
C VAL A 49 -0.21 2.24 -7.39
N GLU A 50 0.95 1.90 -7.96
CA GLU A 50 1.22 0.57 -8.51
C GLU A 50 1.20 -0.52 -7.44
N LEU A 51 1.76 -0.25 -6.26
CA LEU A 51 1.69 -1.17 -5.13
C LEU A 51 0.22 -1.50 -4.79
N THR A 52 -0.62 -0.48 -4.72
CA THR A 52 -2.04 -0.67 -4.40
C THR A 52 -2.77 -1.42 -5.50
N MET A 53 -2.52 -1.07 -6.77
CA MET A 53 -3.08 -1.81 -7.92
C MET A 53 -2.67 -3.28 -7.89
N ALA A 54 -1.37 -3.58 -7.66
CA ALA A 54 -0.87 -4.94 -7.59
C ALA A 54 -1.54 -5.76 -6.46
N LEU A 55 -1.74 -5.15 -5.28
CA LEU A 55 -2.47 -5.77 -4.19
C LEU A 55 -3.92 -6.08 -4.57
N HIS A 56 -4.61 -5.15 -5.22
CA HIS A 56 -6.00 -5.36 -5.66
C HIS A 56 -6.13 -6.38 -6.78
N LEU A 57 -5.09 -6.56 -7.60
CA LEU A 57 -5.03 -7.60 -8.63
C LEU A 57 -4.80 -9.00 -8.02
N ALA A 58 -3.94 -9.07 -6.98
CA ALA A 58 -3.56 -10.32 -6.33
C ALA A 58 -4.59 -10.83 -5.31
N LEU A 59 -5.31 -9.92 -4.63
CA LEU A 59 -6.19 -10.22 -3.52
C LEU A 59 -7.67 -10.19 -3.93
N ASN A 60 -8.52 -10.94 -3.22
CA ASN A 60 -9.98 -10.92 -3.37
C ASN A 60 -10.59 -10.21 -2.16
N LEU A 61 -10.92 -8.93 -2.32
CA LEU A 61 -11.56 -8.15 -1.26
C LEU A 61 -13.08 -8.33 -1.30
N PRO A 62 -13.77 -8.40 -0.18
CA PRO A 62 -13.30 -8.16 1.19
C PRO A 62 -12.82 -9.42 1.94
N GLU A 63 -12.78 -10.61 1.31
CA GLU A 63 -12.37 -11.86 1.96
C GLU A 63 -10.92 -11.73 2.43
N ASP A 64 -10.00 -11.41 1.51
CA ASP A 64 -8.61 -11.05 1.85
C ASP A 64 -8.58 -9.67 2.51
N LYS A 65 -7.55 -9.38 3.30
CA LYS A 65 -7.47 -8.15 4.09
C LYS A 65 -6.18 -7.39 3.80
N ILE A 66 -6.32 -6.09 3.58
CA ILE A 66 -5.19 -5.15 3.54
C ILE A 66 -5.28 -4.22 4.75
N ILE A 67 -4.24 -4.17 5.54
CA ILE A 67 -4.11 -3.25 6.67
C ILE A 67 -3.03 -2.23 6.32
N TRP A 68 -3.45 -0.99 6.14
CA TRP A 68 -2.57 0.13 5.86
C TRP A 68 -2.03 0.71 7.15
N ASP A 69 -0.70 0.75 7.32
CA ASP A 69 -0.13 1.47 8.46
C ASP A 69 -0.36 2.97 8.31
N VAL A 70 -0.77 3.64 9.37
CA VAL A 70 -1.26 5.00 9.34
C VAL A 70 -2.48 5.16 8.41
N GLY A 71 -2.37 4.75 7.17
CA GLY A 71 -3.43 4.78 6.18
C GLY A 71 -3.51 6.05 5.36
N HIS A 72 -2.56 6.97 5.52
CA HIS A 72 -2.49 8.21 4.74
C HIS A 72 -2.18 7.98 3.25
N GLN A 73 -1.64 6.83 2.89
CA GLN A 73 -1.31 6.37 1.53
C GLN A 73 -2.41 5.50 0.89
N SER A 74 -3.61 5.44 1.47
CA SER A 74 -4.68 4.52 1.06
C SER A 74 -5.69 5.10 0.05
N TYR A 75 -5.40 6.24 -0.58
CA TYR A 75 -6.38 6.88 -1.46
C TYR A 75 -6.65 6.06 -2.73
N THR A 76 -5.63 5.46 -3.33
CA THR A 76 -5.81 4.52 -4.44
C THR A 76 -6.67 3.32 -4.02
N HIS A 77 -6.51 2.80 -2.80
CA HIS A 77 -7.39 1.76 -2.26
C HIS A 77 -8.85 2.22 -2.19
N LYS A 78 -9.10 3.47 -1.75
CA LYS A 78 -10.46 4.03 -1.75
C LYS A 78 -11.04 4.14 -3.17
N ILE A 79 -10.25 4.59 -4.13
CA ILE A 79 -10.64 4.66 -5.54
C ILE A 79 -11.01 3.26 -6.06
N LEU A 80 -10.12 2.28 -5.89
CA LEU A 80 -10.29 0.91 -6.38
C LEU A 80 -11.40 0.12 -5.65
N THR A 81 -11.95 0.67 -4.58
CA THR A 81 -13.11 0.13 -3.86
C THR A 81 -14.39 0.92 -4.08
N GLY A 82 -14.45 1.73 -5.16
CA GLY A 82 -15.67 2.41 -5.60
C GLY A 82 -16.02 3.68 -4.85
N ARG A 83 -15.05 4.32 -4.18
CA ARG A 83 -15.26 5.56 -3.42
C ARG A 83 -14.74 6.81 -4.12
N LYS A 84 -14.58 6.77 -5.44
CA LYS A 84 -14.07 7.87 -6.27
C LYS A 84 -14.82 9.18 -6.00
N ASP A 85 -16.15 9.15 -5.94
CA ASP A 85 -16.97 10.34 -5.79
C ASP A 85 -16.83 11.00 -4.40
N GLY A 86 -16.42 10.24 -3.39
CA GLY A 86 -16.16 10.75 -2.05
C GLY A 86 -14.97 11.72 -1.96
N PHE A 87 -14.14 11.80 -3.01
CA PHE A 87 -12.98 12.69 -3.01
C PHE A 87 -13.35 14.18 -3.07
N ASP A 88 -14.56 14.55 -3.51
CA ASP A 88 -15.03 15.93 -3.51
C ASP A 88 -15.21 16.51 -2.10
N VAL A 89 -15.41 15.62 -1.12
CA VAL A 89 -15.57 15.97 0.30
C VAL A 89 -14.52 15.26 1.18
N LEU A 90 -13.37 14.89 0.59
CA LEU A 90 -12.27 14.24 1.32
C LEU A 90 -11.80 15.13 2.48
N ARG A 91 -11.71 14.56 3.69
CA ARG A 91 -11.27 15.22 4.92
C ARG A 91 -12.16 16.38 5.40
N GLN A 92 -13.31 16.58 4.80
CA GLN A 92 -14.29 17.58 5.26
C GLN A 92 -15.20 17.00 6.35
N PHE A 93 -15.86 17.89 7.08
CA PHE A 93 -16.84 17.50 8.10
C PHE A 93 -17.98 16.72 7.44
N HIS A 94 -18.33 15.56 7.98
CA HIS A 94 -19.23 14.57 7.37
C HIS A 94 -18.81 14.02 5.99
N GLY A 95 -17.61 14.34 5.52
CA GLY A 95 -17.06 13.82 4.27
C GLY A 95 -16.27 12.52 4.47
N MET A 96 -15.66 12.05 3.38
CA MET A 96 -14.81 10.87 3.38
C MET A 96 -13.53 11.10 4.20
N SER A 97 -13.18 10.15 5.07
CA SER A 97 -11.95 10.20 5.85
C SER A 97 -10.69 10.13 4.99
N GLY A 98 -9.63 10.83 5.38
CA GLY A 98 -8.30 10.67 4.81
C GLY A 98 -7.57 9.38 5.23
N PHE A 99 -8.23 8.49 5.98
CA PHE A 99 -7.71 7.22 6.47
C PHE A 99 -8.74 6.11 6.25
N PRO A 100 -8.34 4.82 6.21
CA PRO A 100 -9.27 3.71 6.20
C PRO A 100 -10.20 3.75 7.40
N LYS A 101 -11.50 3.52 7.16
CA LYS A 101 -12.53 3.47 8.20
C LYS A 101 -13.54 2.37 7.91
N ARG A 102 -13.67 1.40 8.82
CA ARG A 102 -14.66 0.32 8.72
C ARG A 102 -16.10 0.82 8.63
N LYS A 103 -16.36 2.01 9.16
CA LYS A 103 -17.63 2.71 9.04
C LYS A 103 -17.94 3.14 7.61
N GLU A 104 -16.93 3.44 6.79
CA GLU A 104 -17.08 3.89 5.41
C GLU A 104 -17.22 2.73 4.42
N SER A 105 -16.50 1.63 4.69
CA SER A 105 -16.42 0.52 3.75
C SER A 105 -16.05 -0.79 4.43
N SER A 106 -16.70 -1.89 4.01
CA SER A 106 -16.33 -3.25 4.40
C SER A 106 -14.98 -3.68 3.86
N TYR A 107 -14.42 -2.95 2.90
CA TYR A 107 -13.08 -3.18 2.34
C TYR A 107 -11.97 -2.60 3.22
N ASP A 108 -12.29 -1.73 4.16
CA ASP A 108 -11.33 -1.20 5.14
C ASP A 108 -11.26 -2.17 6.34
N ALA A 109 -10.22 -3.00 6.37
CA ALA A 109 -10.10 -4.07 7.36
C ALA A 109 -9.86 -3.57 8.80
N PHE A 110 -9.28 -2.37 8.95
CA PHE A 110 -8.94 -1.79 10.26
C PHE A 110 -8.97 -0.26 10.23
N ASP A 111 -9.40 0.36 11.34
CA ASP A 111 -9.34 1.81 11.50
C ASP A 111 -7.93 2.22 11.91
N THR A 112 -7.22 2.94 11.06
CA THR A 112 -5.82 3.28 11.27
C THR A 112 -5.60 4.74 11.62
N GLY A 113 -4.43 5.02 12.17
CA GLY A 113 -3.90 6.33 12.52
C GLY A 113 -2.38 6.24 12.73
N HIS A 114 -1.73 7.34 13.10
CA HIS A 114 -0.27 7.42 13.29
C HIS A 114 0.19 6.69 14.57
N SER A 115 0.18 5.35 14.57
CA SER A 115 0.50 4.55 15.75
C SER A 115 1.27 3.25 15.43
N SER A 116 1.73 3.06 14.18
CA SER A 116 2.52 1.88 13.76
C SER A 116 1.82 0.55 14.06
N THR A 117 0.51 0.48 13.82
CA THR A 117 -0.35 -0.61 14.32
C THR A 117 -0.63 -1.71 13.28
N SER A 118 -0.25 -1.52 12.01
CA SER A 118 -0.69 -2.41 10.92
C SER A 118 -0.26 -3.86 11.11
N ILE A 119 1.00 -4.09 11.53
CA ILE A 119 1.54 -5.44 11.72
C ILE A 119 0.85 -6.12 12.90
N SER A 120 0.65 -5.40 14.00
CA SER A 120 -0.04 -5.92 15.19
C SER A 120 -1.50 -6.28 14.89
N ALA A 121 -2.22 -5.40 14.19
CA ALA A 121 -3.60 -5.66 13.75
C ALA A 121 -3.67 -6.84 12.77
N GLY A 122 -2.73 -6.89 11.79
CA GLY A 122 -2.61 -7.99 10.86
C GLY A 122 -2.35 -9.33 11.56
N LEU A 123 -1.45 -9.35 12.53
CA LEU A 123 -1.17 -10.53 13.35
C LEU A 123 -2.43 -11.01 14.09
N GLY A 124 -3.21 -10.09 14.65
CA GLY A 124 -4.49 -10.41 15.29
C GLY A 124 -5.48 -11.06 14.33
N LEU A 125 -5.60 -10.52 13.10
CA LEU A 125 -6.46 -11.08 12.06
C LEU A 125 -5.96 -12.45 11.59
N VAL A 126 -4.64 -12.65 11.45
CA VAL A 126 -4.03 -13.96 11.14
C VAL A 126 -4.39 -14.99 12.20
N LYS A 127 -4.24 -14.65 13.47
CA LYS A 127 -4.61 -15.56 14.57
C LYS A 127 -6.10 -15.89 14.57
N ALA A 128 -6.96 -14.90 14.33
CA ALA A 128 -8.40 -15.11 14.23
C ALA A 128 -8.78 -16.03 13.05
N ARG A 129 -8.15 -15.80 11.87
CA ARG A 129 -8.29 -16.65 10.67
C ARG A 129 -7.93 -18.10 10.97
N ASP A 130 -6.75 -18.32 11.58
CA ASP A 130 -6.23 -19.65 11.85
C ASP A 130 -7.11 -20.40 12.85
N LEU A 131 -7.58 -19.71 13.90
CA LEU A 131 -8.52 -20.28 14.88
C LEU A 131 -9.86 -20.69 14.25
N LYS A 132 -10.29 -19.99 13.22
CA LYS A 132 -11.53 -20.31 12.47
C LYS A 132 -11.31 -21.35 11.36
N GLY A 133 -10.07 -21.72 11.05
CA GLY A 133 -9.75 -22.60 9.93
C GLY A 133 -9.96 -21.96 8.55
N GLU A 134 -10.02 -20.64 8.48
CA GLU A 134 -10.16 -19.87 7.23
C GLU A 134 -8.80 -19.82 6.49
N LYS A 135 -8.83 -19.55 5.17
CA LYS A 135 -7.63 -19.49 4.32
C LYS A 135 -7.41 -18.14 3.65
N THR A 136 -7.97 -17.08 4.22
CA THR A 136 -7.86 -15.72 3.65
C THR A 136 -6.43 -15.19 3.75
N THR A 137 -6.03 -14.38 2.79
CA THR A 137 -4.73 -13.70 2.77
C THR A 137 -4.81 -12.40 3.56
N ILE A 138 -3.85 -12.18 4.45
CA ILE A 138 -3.75 -10.96 5.24
C ILE A 138 -2.43 -10.29 4.93
N VAL A 139 -2.51 -9.01 4.52
CA VAL A 139 -1.38 -8.18 4.14
C VAL A 139 -1.35 -6.93 5.00
N SER A 140 -0.24 -6.65 5.64
CA SER A 140 0.05 -5.36 6.29
C SER A 140 1.03 -4.56 5.45
N VAL A 141 0.67 -3.32 5.13
CA VAL A 141 1.54 -2.39 4.40
C VAL A 141 2.01 -1.32 5.37
N ILE A 142 3.31 -1.20 5.56
CA ILE A 142 3.95 -0.27 6.48
C ILE A 142 5.02 0.55 5.77
N GLY A 143 5.08 1.85 6.06
CA GLY A 143 6.16 2.73 5.60
C GLY A 143 7.39 2.65 6.51
N ASP A 144 8.54 3.03 5.97
CA ASP A 144 9.82 3.09 6.67
C ASP A 144 9.78 3.98 7.93
N GLY A 145 9.15 5.15 7.85
CA GLY A 145 8.94 6.02 9.00
C GLY A 145 8.12 5.37 10.11
N SER A 146 7.02 4.68 9.76
CA SER A 146 6.18 3.96 10.71
C SER A 146 6.88 2.73 11.32
N LEU A 147 7.79 2.11 10.58
CA LEU A 147 8.58 0.97 11.08
C LEU A 147 9.50 1.37 12.25
N THR A 148 9.76 2.65 12.46
CA THR A 148 10.52 3.11 13.64
C THR A 148 9.74 2.99 14.95
N GLY A 149 8.44 2.76 14.90
CA GLY A 149 7.58 2.61 16.08
C GLY A 149 7.79 1.28 16.82
N GLY A 150 7.88 1.31 18.15
CA GLY A 150 8.13 0.13 18.99
C GLY A 150 7.09 -0.98 18.80
N MET A 151 5.81 -0.63 18.61
CA MET A 151 4.74 -1.61 18.38
C MET A 151 4.96 -2.46 17.12
N ALA A 152 5.54 -1.87 16.06
CA ALA A 152 5.86 -2.61 14.83
C ALA A 152 6.89 -3.71 15.11
N TYR A 153 7.93 -3.42 15.89
CA TYR A 153 8.96 -4.41 16.26
C TYR A 153 8.41 -5.52 17.16
N GLU A 154 7.58 -5.15 18.12
CA GLU A 154 6.94 -6.11 19.01
C GLU A 154 6.06 -7.07 18.20
N ALA A 155 5.30 -6.55 17.27
CA ALA A 155 4.47 -7.34 16.36
C ALA A 155 5.31 -8.24 15.44
N LEU A 156 6.40 -7.72 14.84
CA LEU A 156 7.32 -8.50 14.03
C LEU A 156 7.97 -9.65 14.82
N ASN A 157 8.40 -9.38 16.05
CA ASN A 157 8.98 -10.41 16.93
C ASN A 157 7.97 -11.54 17.22
N ASN A 158 6.70 -11.20 17.41
CA ASN A 158 5.63 -12.18 17.57
C ASN A 158 5.30 -12.90 16.26
N ALA A 159 5.30 -12.18 15.12
CA ALA A 159 5.03 -12.75 13.81
C ALA A 159 6.10 -13.75 13.36
N ALA A 160 7.35 -13.57 13.78
CA ALA A 160 8.45 -14.50 13.48
C ALA A 160 8.23 -15.95 13.97
N LYS A 161 7.29 -16.17 14.90
CA LYS A 161 6.89 -17.49 15.39
C LYS A 161 5.69 -18.09 14.65
N LEU A 162 5.15 -17.38 13.67
CA LEU A 162 4.02 -17.89 12.88
C LEU A 162 4.49 -18.98 11.91
N GLU A 163 3.79 -20.09 11.88
CA GLU A 163 3.92 -21.16 10.88
C GLU A 163 2.84 -21.06 9.79
N THR A 164 2.27 -19.87 9.63
CA THR A 164 1.13 -19.58 8.75
C THR A 164 1.38 -18.36 7.88
N ASN A 165 0.60 -18.20 6.83
CA ASN A 165 0.76 -17.13 5.86
C ASN A 165 0.38 -15.77 6.45
N PHE A 166 1.36 -14.87 6.53
CA PHE A 166 1.18 -13.45 6.84
C PHE A 166 2.17 -12.65 6.01
N ILE A 167 1.68 -11.67 5.26
CA ILE A 167 2.49 -10.85 4.38
C ILE A 167 2.66 -9.47 4.99
N VAL A 168 3.91 -9.05 5.17
CA VAL A 168 4.24 -7.67 5.57
C VAL A 168 5.02 -7.02 4.44
N ILE A 169 4.50 -5.92 3.91
CA ILE A 169 5.13 -5.14 2.85
C ILE A 169 5.70 -3.88 3.47
N LEU A 170 7.01 -3.73 3.43
CA LEU A 170 7.70 -2.49 3.75
C LEU A 170 7.78 -1.63 2.49
N ASN A 171 7.07 -0.51 2.49
CA ASN A 171 7.17 0.51 1.46
C ASN A 171 8.17 1.58 1.93
N ASP A 172 9.39 1.48 1.43
CA ASP A 172 10.51 2.35 1.80
C ASP A 172 10.85 3.27 0.62
N ASN A 173 10.54 4.54 0.78
CA ASN A 173 10.88 5.59 -0.19
C ASN A 173 11.90 6.61 0.36
N ASN A 174 12.54 6.30 1.48
CA ASN A 174 13.44 7.19 2.24
C ASN A 174 12.82 8.54 2.64
N MET A 175 11.49 8.66 2.58
CA MET A 175 10.80 9.92 2.85
C MET A 175 9.84 9.76 4.01
N SER A 176 10.23 10.27 5.16
CA SER A 176 9.30 10.68 6.21
C SER A 176 9.26 12.22 6.27
N ILE A 177 8.44 12.79 7.16
CA ILE A 177 8.38 14.26 7.39
C ILE A 177 9.76 14.81 7.79
N SER A 178 10.61 13.98 8.39
CA SER A 178 12.02 14.22 8.70
C SER A 178 12.84 12.97 8.38
N GLU A 179 14.16 13.11 8.31
CA GLU A 179 15.03 11.94 8.13
C GLU A 179 14.74 10.86 9.19
N ASN A 180 14.68 9.62 8.73
CA ASN A 180 14.49 8.49 9.63
C ASN A 180 15.70 8.34 10.56
N VAL A 181 15.47 8.39 11.85
CA VAL A 181 16.52 8.24 12.87
C VAL A 181 16.47 6.84 13.49
N GLY A 182 17.63 6.31 13.83
CA GLY A 182 17.77 5.07 14.57
C GLY A 182 18.52 3.95 13.86
N GLY A 183 18.88 2.93 14.63
CA GLY A 183 19.73 1.83 14.16
C GLY A 183 19.09 0.99 13.06
N VAL A 184 17.77 0.86 13.06
CA VAL A 184 17.04 0.07 12.04
C VAL A 184 17.01 0.77 10.71
N SER A 185 16.79 2.08 10.69
CA SER A 185 16.87 2.88 9.46
C SER A 185 18.26 2.74 8.82
N LYS A 186 19.31 2.82 9.64
CA LYS A 186 20.70 2.57 9.20
C LYS A 186 20.88 1.13 8.70
N TYR A 187 20.30 0.15 9.39
CA TYR A 187 20.39 -1.27 8.99
C TYR A 187 19.70 -1.53 7.65
N LEU A 188 18.48 -1.03 7.46
CA LEU A 188 17.74 -1.13 6.20
C LEU A 188 18.52 -0.46 5.06
N ASN A 189 19.10 0.71 5.30
CA ASN A 189 19.91 1.39 4.30
C ASN A 189 21.16 0.55 3.94
N ASN A 190 21.80 -0.07 4.91
CA ASN A 190 22.94 -0.98 4.66
C ASN A 190 22.53 -2.21 3.84
N ILE A 191 21.34 -2.79 4.09
CA ILE A 191 20.83 -3.90 3.27
C ILE A 191 20.61 -3.44 1.83
N ARG A 192 19.97 -2.28 1.63
CA ARG A 192 19.70 -1.72 0.30
C ARG A 192 20.94 -1.44 -0.53
N THR A 193 22.04 -1.06 0.12
CA THR A 193 23.32 -0.75 -0.52
C THR A 193 24.25 -1.96 -0.60
N ALA A 194 23.86 -3.10 -0.01
CA ALA A 194 24.66 -4.32 -0.10
C ALA A 194 24.70 -4.85 -1.53
N THR A 195 25.89 -5.21 -2.01
CA THR A 195 26.10 -5.71 -3.38
C THR A 195 25.20 -6.88 -3.71
N GLY A 196 25.06 -7.86 -2.80
CA GLY A 196 24.18 -9.02 -3.02
C GLY A 196 22.70 -8.66 -3.19
N TYR A 197 22.23 -7.60 -2.56
CA TYR A 197 20.85 -7.09 -2.77
C TYR A 197 20.72 -6.40 -4.13
N LEU A 198 21.71 -5.61 -4.51
CA LEU A 198 21.73 -4.91 -5.80
C LEU A 198 21.80 -5.92 -6.96
N ASP A 199 22.65 -6.94 -6.85
CA ASP A 199 22.77 -8.03 -7.83
C ASP A 199 21.46 -8.82 -7.96
N LEU A 200 20.79 -9.12 -6.85
CA LEU A 200 19.48 -9.77 -6.83
C LEU A 200 18.40 -8.88 -7.48
N LYS A 201 18.38 -7.60 -7.13
CA LYS A 201 17.44 -6.61 -7.71
C LYS A 201 17.65 -6.53 -9.23
N GLU A 202 18.89 -6.42 -9.69
CA GLU A 202 19.22 -6.37 -11.11
C GLU A 202 18.87 -7.69 -11.83
N GLY A 203 19.13 -8.83 -11.21
CA GLY A 203 18.76 -10.14 -11.74
C GLY A 203 17.25 -10.29 -11.92
N ILE A 204 16.46 -9.90 -10.91
CA ILE A 204 14.99 -9.90 -10.98
C ILE A 204 14.52 -8.91 -12.04
N TYR A 205 15.08 -7.70 -12.07
CA TYR A 205 14.73 -6.68 -13.05
C TYR A 205 15.01 -7.19 -14.48
N ASN A 206 16.17 -7.76 -14.75
CA ASN A 206 16.52 -8.32 -16.05
C ASN A 206 15.59 -9.48 -16.44
N ALA A 207 15.28 -10.37 -15.53
CA ALA A 207 14.34 -11.48 -15.77
C ALA A 207 12.92 -10.98 -16.12
N LEU A 208 12.47 -9.92 -15.46
CA LEU A 208 11.16 -9.30 -15.74
C LEU A 208 11.18 -8.46 -17.02
N THR A 209 12.27 -7.76 -17.33
CA THR A 209 12.38 -6.94 -18.56
C THR A 209 12.51 -7.78 -19.83
N VAL A 210 13.08 -8.97 -19.77
CA VAL A 210 13.04 -9.92 -20.89
C VAL A 210 11.61 -10.36 -21.22
N SER A 211 10.71 -10.33 -20.21
CA SER A 211 9.29 -10.64 -20.41
C SER A 211 8.41 -9.42 -20.69
N TYR A 212 8.84 -8.20 -20.35
CA TYR A 212 8.03 -6.98 -20.43
C TYR A 212 8.85 -5.73 -20.71
N THR A 213 8.89 -5.27 -21.95
CA THR A 213 9.57 -4.04 -22.40
C THR A 213 8.92 -2.73 -21.91
N HIS A 214 7.92 -2.76 -21.06
CA HIS A 214 7.13 -1.59 -20.65
C HIS A 214 7.24 -1.15 -19.18
N LEU A 215 8.03 -1.82 -18.34
CA LEU A 215 8.21 -1.39 -16.92
C LEU A 215 9.28 -0.29 -16.73
N ARG A 216 9.77 0.32 -17.82
CA ARG A 216 10.92 1.24 -17.79
C ARG A 216 10.57 2.73 -17.63
N ALA A 217 9.39 3.10 -17.18
CA ALA A 217 8.97 4.49 -17.33
C ALA A 217 9.01 5.41 -16.09
N HIS A 218 9.28 4.98 -14.87
CA HIS A 218 9.09 5.89 -13.72
C HIS A 218 10.11 5.87 -12.57
N GLU A 219 11.36 5.48 -12.79
CA GLU A 219 12.42 5.73 -11.79
C GLU A 219 13.20 7.06 -12.02
N THR A 220 12.83 7.87 -13.00
CA THR A 220 13.65 9.02 -13.43
C THR A 220 13.07 10.41 -13.14
N VAL A 221 12.26 10.61 -12.15
CA VAL A 221 11.73 11.96 -11.86
C VAL A 221 11.87 12.37 -10.39
N LEU A 222 12.93 12.03 -9.72
CA LEU A 222 13.27 12.67 -8.43
C LEU A 222 14.79 12.72 -8.17
N ASP A 223 15.55 13.16 -9.17
CA ASP A 223 16.87 13.76 -8.96
C ASP A 223 16.80 15.24 -9.39
N LEU A 224 16.16 16.07 -8.56
CA LEU A 224 16.35 17.53 -8.48
C LEU A 224 16.05 17.99 -7.07
#